data_986d0a356765f20d9bd44b9706b0095c
#
_entry.id   986d0a356765f20d9bd44b9706b0095c
#
_cell.length_a   1.000
_cell.length_b   1.000
_cell.length_c   1.000
_cell.angle_alpha   90.00
_cell.angle_beta   90.00
_cell.angle_gamma   90.00
#
_symmetry.space_group_name_H-M   'P 1'
#
loop_
_entity.id
_entity.type
_entity.pdbx_description
1 polymer ?
#
loop_
_entity_poly.entity_id
_entity_poly.type
_entity_poly.pdbx_seq_one_letter_code
_entity_poly.pdbx_strand_id
1 'polypeptide(L)'
;MRTTKPTKNTRLTRTYGYGYVFAVFVVAALAASVVIGRAQTLQTFRGSVTTVEIPVTVTDNGNRLITGLTKEDFEIFEDGDEQPVTQFSDKRTPVSVGVLLDISDSMRGQPIIDARGALDRFMADLLDAGDEAFVGAFNHLPRILVPWTVPPARLAGRLAGERPTGGTAIYDAIVASTPMFQRRQRTRAAMIVISDGADTASDHSLAQTRDMLRRSDAFVYAVAIDSTTERRVSTRVNPEALREITGPSGGYTEVVRSYEDLGPATQRIAEELNSQYMLGYATTRAQDGSWRTIRVRVKNHDYIARARRGYYATPPRS
;
A
#
# COMPACT_ATOMS: atom_id res chain seq x y z
N MET A 1 78.93 -47.53 -70.62
CA MET A 1 78.84 -47.18 -72.05
C MET A 1 77.60 -46.35 -72.24
N ARG A 2 77.72 -45.13 -72.80
CA ARG A 2 76.75 -44.16 -73.36
C ARG A 2 75.67 -43.64 -72.36
N THR A 3 75.87 -42.43 -71.91
CA THR A 3 75.50 -41.08 -72.43
C THR A 3 74.03 -40.96 -72.85
N THR A 4 73.32 -40.10 -72.21
CA THR A 4 72.86 -38.82 -72.83
C THR A 4 72.09 -37.91 -71.81
N LYS A 5 72.49 -36.66 -71.83
CA LYS A 5 71.78 -35.44 -71.47
C LYS A 5 70.61 -35.18 -72.45
N PRO A 6 69.82 -34.11 -72.32
CA PRO A 6 69.31 -33.22 -71.28
C PRO A 6 67.81 -32.91 -71.52
N THR A 7 67.18 -32.09 -70.78
CA THR A 7 66.62 -30.80 -71.30
C THR A 7 65.91 -30.02 -70.14
N LYS A 8 66.25 -28.77 -70.03
CA LYS A 8 65.57 -27.73 -69.26
C LYS A 8 64.17 -27.49 -69.86
N ASN A 9 63.16 -27.50 -68.99
CA ASN A 9 61.92 -26.82 -69.31
C ASN A 9 61.58 -25.86 -68.22
N THR A 10 61.74 -24.56 -68.51
CA THR A 10 61.36 -23.40 -67.72
C THR A 10 59.86 -23.33 -67.67
N ARG A 11 59.28 -23.54 -66.53
CA ARG A 11 57.87 -23.17 -66.29
C ARG A 11 57.79 -21.78 -65.60
N LEU A 12 57.38 -20.82 -66.39
CA LEU A 12 56.88 -19.54 -65.90
C LEU A 12 55.61 -19.78 -65.04
N THR A 13 55.74 -19.72 -63.75
CA THR A 13 54.59 -19.70 -62.88
C THR A 13 54.04 -18.28 -62.81
N ARG A 14 52.84 -18.16 -63.27
CA ARG A 14 52.01 -16.97 -63.35
C ARG A 14 51.56 -16.58 -61.94
N THR A 15 52.27 -15.68 -61.24
CA THR A 15 51.98 -15.12 -59.91
C THR A 15 51.10 -13.85 -60.08
N TYR A 16 49.92 -13.98 -60.64
CA TYR A 16 48.96 -12.86 -60.76
C TYR A 16 47.53 -13.33 -60.40
N GLY A 17 47.30 -13.85 -59.20
CA GLY A 17 45.97 -14.29 -58.87
C GLY A 17 45.57 -14.03 -57.36
N TYR A 18 46.55 -13.98 -56.53
CA TYR A 18 46.24 -13.93 -55.05
C TYR A 18 46.16 -12.51 -54.51
N GLY A 19 46.75 -11.52 -55.11
CA GLY A 19 46.72 -10.14 -54.67
C GLY A 19 45.31 -9.48 -54.76
N TYR A 20 44.59 -9.77 -55.83
CA TYR A 20 43.25 -9.20 -56.04
C TYR A 20 42.18 -9.83 -55.16
N VAL A 21 42.29 -11.12 -54.91
CA VAL A 21 41.33 -11.80 -54.00
C VAL A 21 41.49 -11.33 -52.57
N PHE A 22 42.72 -11.06 -52.11
CA PHE A 22 42.99 -10.55 -50.79
C PHE A 22 42.54 -9.08 -50.62
N ALA A 23 42.72 -8.27 -51.66
CA ALA A 23 42.26 -6.87 -51.63
C ALA A 23 40.71 -6.75 -51.61
N VAL A 24 40.01 -7.63 -52.34
CA VAL A 24 38.53 -7.65 -52.32
C VAL A 24 37.98 -8.13 -50.99
N PHE A 25 38.61 -9.11 -50.33
CA PHE A 25 38.18 -9.55 -49.00
C PHE A 25 38.45 -8.53 -47.88
N VAL A 26 39.54 -7.79 -47.94
CA VAL A 26 39.88 -6.73 -46.98
C VAL A 26 38.93 -5.54 -47.13
N VAL A 27 38.56 -5.14 -48.32
CA VAL A 27 37.60 -4.05 -48.56
C VAL A 27 36.18 -4.49 -48.17
N ALA A 28 35.79 -5.74 -48.42
CA ALA A 28 34.51 -6.28 -47.98
C ALA A 28 34.42 -6.40 -46.42
N ALA A 29 35.50 -6.77 -45.75
CA ALA A 29 35.57 -6.84 -44.28
C ALA A 29 35.53 -5.45 -43.65
N LEU A 30 36.17 -4.44 -44.23
CA LEU A 30 36.10 -3.05 -43.78
C LEU A 30 34.72 -2.42 -44.03
N ALA A 31 34.04 -2.74 -45.11
CA ALA A 31 32.67 -2.28 -45.38
C ALA A 31 31.65 -2.94 -44.42
N ALA A 32 31.84 -4.21 -44.09
CA ALA A 32 31.01 -4.90 -43.09
C ALA A 32 31.19 -4.35 -41.66
N SER A 33 32.39 -3.91 -41.30
CA SER A 33 32.68 -3.32 -39.99
C SER A 33 32.06 -1.92 -39.78
N VAL A 34 31.86 -1.16 -40.88
CA VAL A 34 31.23 0.16 -40.83
C VAL A 34 29.68 0.06 -40.74
N VAL A 35 29.09 -1.04 -41.22
CA VAL A 35 27.63 -1.25 -41.14
C VAL A 35 27.21 -1.81 -39.77
N ILE A 36 28.09 -2.54 -39.05
CA ILE A 36 27.80 -3.09 -37.73
C ILE A 36 27.88 -2.01 -36.61
N GLY A 37 28.54 -0.89 -36.90
CA GLY A 37 28.74 0.19 -35.91
C GLY A 37 27.55 1.15 -35.73
N ARG A 38 26.39 0.95 -36.35
CA ARG A 38 25.22 1.86 -36.29
C ARG A 38 23.89 1.19 -35.98
N ALA A 39 23.89 0.00 -35.42
CA ALA A 39 22.75 -0.47 -34.67
C ALA A 39 22.84 0.14 -33.24
N GLN A 40 22.71 1.46 -33.13
CA GLN A 40 22.22 2.05 -31.91
C GLN A 40 20.84 1.44 -31.72
N THR A 41 20.75 0.44 -30.83
CA THR A 41 19.49 0.08 -30.19
C THR A 41 18.93 1.37 -29.63
N LEU A 42 17.97 1.95 -30.33
CA LEU A 42 17.01 2.85 -29.75
C LEU A 42 16.40 2.04 -28.61
N GLN A 43 16.95 2.18 -27.40
CA GLN A 43 16.20 1.82 -26.21
C GLN A 43 14.95 2.68 -26.27
N THR A 44 13.90 2.10 -26.82
CA THR A 44 12.57 2.65 -26.67
C THR A 44 12.30 2.57 -25.17
N PHE A 45 12.58 3.65 -24.46
CA PHE A 45 12.03 3.88 -23.14
C PHE A 45 10.51 3.87 -23.33
N ARG A 46 9.91 2.69 -23.25
CA ARG A 46 8.49 2.56 -22.97
C ARG A 46 8.33 3.02 -21.53
N GLY A 47 8.22 4.31 -21.33
CA GLY A 47 7.74 4.85 -20.08
C GLY A 47 6.36 4.25 -19.87
N SER A 48 6.24 3.25 -19.02
CA SER A 48 4.93 2.76 -18.61
C SER A 48 4.30 3.89 -17.79
N VAL A 49 3.26 4.48 -18.33
CA VAL A 49 2.44 5.41 -17.56
C VAL A 49 1.72 4.58 -16.51
N THR A 50 2.02 4.84 -15.25
CA THR A 50 1.36 4.17 -14.11
C THR A 50 0.35 5.12 -13.49
N THR A 51 -0.87 4.66 -13.28
CA THR A 51 -1.87 5.42 -12.53
C THR A 51 -1.68 5.18 -11.05
N VAL A 52 -1.59 6.27 -10.28
CA VAL A 52 -1.56 6.25 -8.82
C VAL A 52 -2.94 6.67 -8.33
N GLU A 53 -3.66 5.75 -7.69
CA GLU A 53 -4.98 5.99 -7.11
C GLU A 53 -4.85 6.36 -5.63
N ILE A 54 -5.59 7.38 -5.21
CA ILE A 54 -5.50 7.97 -3.88
C ILE A 54 -6.92 8.14 -3.33
N PRO A 55 -7.35 7.32 -2.36
CA PRO A 55 -8.53 7.64 -1.57
C PRO A 55 -8.28 8.91 -0.75
N VAL A 56 -9.27 9.79 -0.68
CA VAL A 56 -9.15 11.07 0.01
C VAL A 56 -10.41 11.32 0.84
N THR A 57 -10.24 11.61 2.10
CA THR A 57 -11.30 12.14 2.96
C THR A 57 -11.15 13.65 3.06
N VAL A 58 -12.24 14.38 2.94
CA VAL A 58 -12.25 15.83 3.15
C VAL A 58 -13.18 16.17 4.32
N THR A 59 -12.67 17.00 5.22
CA THR A 59 -13.44 17.51 6.37
C THR A 59 -13.29 19.02 6.48
N ASP A 60 -14.22 19.66 7.19
CA ASP A 60 -14.01 21.01 7.69
C ASP A 60 -13.19 21.00 9.00
N ASN A 61 -12.93 22.21 9.53
CA ASN A 61 -12.23 22.39 10.80
C ASN A 61 -12.98 21.82 12.03
N GLY A 62 -14.26 21.50 11.87
CA GLY A 62 -15.07 20.81 12.88
C GLY A 62 -15.13 19.29 12.71
N ASN A 63 -14.28 18.71 11.85
CA ASN A 63 -14.27 17.29 11.49
C ASN A 63 -15.57 16.78 10.81
N ARG A 64 -16.40 17.66 10.26
CA ARG A 64 -17.56 17.23 9.49
C ARG A 64 -17.13 16.88 8.06
N LEU A 65 -17.62 15.78 7.54
CA LEU A 65 -17.33 15.32 6.19
C LEU A 65 -17.86 16.32 5.16
N ILE A 66 -17.03 16.63 4.18
CA ILE A 66 -17.37 17.48 3.04
C ILE A 66 -17.55 16.61 1.80
N THR A 67 -18.76 16.62 1.26
CA THR A 67 -19.14 15.91 0.03
C THR A 67 -19.53 16.92 -1.07
N GLY A 68 -19.65 16.45 -2.32
CA GLY A 68 -20.06 17.29 -3.45
C GLY A 68 -18.94 18.15 -4.06
N LEU A 69 -17.68 17.91 -3.68
CA LEU A 69 -16.53 18.52 -4.36
C LEU A 69 -16.35 17.90 -5.75
N THR A 70 -15.74 18.67 -6.63
CA THR A 70 -15.44 18.28 -8.00
C THR A 70 -13.93 18.06 -8.18
N LYS A 71 -13.51 17.54 -9.31
CA LYS A 71 -12.11 17.32 -9.65
C LYS A 71 -11.27 18.62 -9.55
N GLU A 72 -11.87 19.73 -9.91
CA GLU A 72 -11.27 21.05 -9.99
C GLU A 72 -10.93 21.64 -8.60
N ASP A 73 -11.53 21.09 -7.54
CA ASP A 73 -11.30 21.51 -6.16
C ASP A 73 -10.02 20.93 -5.57
N PHE A 74 -9.39 19.95 -6.24
CA PHE A 74 -8.23 19.23 -5.71
C PHE A 74 -6.92 19.59 -6.40
N GLU A 75 -5.85 19.54 -5.62
CA GLU A 75 -4.45 19.60 -6.07
C GLU A 75 -3.70 18.39 -5.53
N ILE A 76 -2.94 17.70 -6.40
CA ILE A 76 -2.10 16.56 -6.04
C ILE A 76 -0.64 16.92 -6.28
N PHE A 77 0.23 16.55 -5.33
CA PHE A 77 1.68 16.72 -5.45
C PHE A 77 2.38 15.37 -5.21
N GLU A 78 3.29 15.00 -6.12
CA GLU A 78 4.21 13.87 -5.97
C GLU A 78 5.64 14.38 -5.82
N ASP A 79 6.30 14.06 -4.71
CA ASP A 79 7.66 14.54 -4.37
C ASP A 79 7.81 16.08 -4.47
N GLY A 80 6.72 16.80 -4.25
CA GLY A 80 6.65 18.26 -4.31
C GLY A 80 6.21 18.81 -5.66
N ASP A 81 6.24 18.04 -6.74
CA ASP A 81 5.79 18.44 -8.07
C ASP A 81 4.28 18.24 -8.23
N GLU A 82 3.60 19.28 -8.71
CA GLU A 82 2.18 19.21 -8.97
C GLU A 82 1.85 18.21 -10.09
N GLN A 83 0.83 17.40 -9.86
CA GLN A 83 0.36 16.37 -10.79
C GLN A 83 -1.08 16.67 -11.22
N PRO A 84 -1.40 16.57 -12.53
CA PRO A 84 -2.77 16.76 -12.98
C PRO A 84 -3.67 15.62 -12.46
N VAL A 85 -4.83 15.95 -11.90
CA VAL A 85 -5.85 14.97 -11.55
C VAL A 85 -6.41 14.37 -12.83
N THR A 86 -6.06 13.13 -13.16
CA THR A 86 -6.51 12.44 -14.38
C THR A 86 -7.74 11.57 -14.15
N GLN A 87 -7.97 11.14 -12.92
CA GLN A 87 -9.13 10.34 -12.51
C GLN A 87 -9.78 10.97 -11.29
N PHE A 88 -11.11 10.94 -11.25
CA PHE A 88 -11.91 11.45 -10.15
C PHE A 88 -13.20 10.65 -10.02
N SER A 89 -13.57 10.30 -8.80
CA SER A 89 -14.88 9.76 -8.46
C SER A 89 -15.27 10.17 -7.05
N ASP A 90 -16.50 10.62 -6.89
CA ASP A 90 -17.18 10.86 -5.62
C ASP A 90 -18.11 9.69 -5.24
N LYS A 91 -18.13 8.65 -6.07
CA LYS A 91 -18.96 7.47 -5.82
C LYS A 91 -18.23 6.48 -4.91
N ARG A 92 -18.98 5.88 -4.00
CA ARG A 92 -18.47 4.78 -3.20
C ARG A 92 -17.92 3.67 -4.09
N THR A 93 -16.69 3.27 -3.83
CA THR A 93 -16.05 2.11 -4.46
C THR A 93 -15.84 1.01 -3.41
N PRO A 94 -15.85 -0.28 -3.81
CA PRO A 94 -15.62 -1.37 -2.87
C PRO A 94 -14.31 -1.24 -2.08
N VAL A 95 -14.33 -1.73 -0.84
CA VAL A 95 -13.21 -1.62 0.11
C VAL A 95 -12.84 -3.00 0.70
N SER A 96 -11.54 -3.18 0.97
CA SER A 96 -11.01 -4.29 1.76
C SER A 96 -10.78 -3.80 3.18
N VAL A 97 -11.50 -4.37 4.17
CA VAL A 97 -11.45 -3.95 5.57
C VAL A 97 -10.85 -5.02 6.45
N GLY A 98 -9.73 -4.72 7.11
CA GLY A 98 -9.18 -5.54 8.18
C GLY A 98 -9.58 -4.99 9.54
N VAL A 99 -10.11 -5.83 10.42
CA VAL A 99 -10.43 -5.44 11.80
C VAL A 99 -9.57 -6.23 12.77
N LEU A 100 -8.93 -5.52 13.70
CA LEU A 100 -8.12 -6.07 14.78
C LEU A 100 -8.74 -5.67 16.12
N LEU A 101 -9.22 -6.66 16.87
CA LEU A 101 -9.81 -6.46 18.18
C LEU A 101 -8.86 -6.92 19.26
N ASP A 102 -8.60 -6.03 20.22
CA ASP A 102 -7.91 -6.35 21.46
C ASP A 102 -8.75 -7.32 22.30
N ILE A 103 -8.11 -8.40 22.74
CA ILE A 103 -8.65 -9.39 23.68
C ILE A 103 -7.69 -9.61 24.84
N SER A 104 -7.01 -8.57 25.29
CA SER A 104 -6.15 -8.59 26.48
C SER A 104 -6.98 -8.67 27.77
N ASP A 105 -6.30 -8.84 28.92
CA ASP A 105 -6.96 -8.98 30.22
C ASP A 105 -7.89 -7.83 30.56
N SER A 106 -7.60 -6.62 30.10
CA SER A 106 -8.40 -5.43 30.33
C SER A 106 -9.77 -5.47 29.66
N MET A 107 -9.91 -6.24 28.61
CA MET A 107 -11.15 -6.41 27.85
C MET A 107 -12.14 -7.40 28.49
N ARG A 108 -11.85 -7.99 29.65
CA ARG A 108 -12.72 -8.98 30.32
C ARG A 108 -14.07 -8.37 30.76
N GLY A 109 -15.12 -9.17 30.62
CA GLY A 109 -16.48 -8.81 31.09
C GLY A 109 -17.23 -7.96 30.07
N GLN A 110 -17.83 -6.85 30.51
CA GLN A 110 -18.63 -5.97 29.67
C GLN A 110 -17.84 -5.34 28.50
N PRO A 111 -16.56 -4.92 28.65
CA PRO A 111 -15.76 -4.36 27.58
C PRO A 111 -15.75 -5.17 26.29
N ILE A 112 -15.47 -6.47 26.36
CA ILE A 112 -15.43 -7.31 25.15
C ILE A 112 -16.80 -7.50 24.51
N ILE A 113 -17.88 -7.49 25.31
CA ILE A 113 -19.26 -7.60 24.84
C ILE A 113 -19.61 -6.36 24.02
N ASP A 114 -19.33 -5.18 24.58
CA ASP A 114 -19.61 -3.89 23.93
C ASP A 114 -18.78 -3.70 22.66
N ALA A 115 -17.51 -4.07 22.70
CA ALA A 115 -16.62 -4.00 21.53
C ALA A 115 -17.10 -4.92 20.40
N ARG A 116 -17.54 -6.13 20.71
CA ARG A 116 -18.13 -7.05 19.72
C ARG A 116 -19.42 -6.49 19.12
N GLY A 117 -20.29 -5.96 19.97
CA GLY A 117 -21.55 -5.34 19.53
C GLY A 117 -21.33 -4.11 18.65
N ALA A 118 -20.32 -3.29 18.98
CA ALA A 118 -19.92 -2.15 18.14
C ALA A 118 -19.35 -2.61 16.80
N LEU A 119 -18.52 -3.66 16.81
CA LEU A 119 -17.95 -4.23 15.58
C LEU A 119 -19.03 -4.86 14.68
N ASP A 120 -20.01 -5.57 15.25
CA ASP A 120 -21.13 -6.13 14.48
C ASP A 120 -21.91 -5.01 13.75
N ARG A 121 -22.22 -3.92 14.46
CA ARG A 121 -22.88 -2.75 13.84
C ARG A 121 -22.00 -2.10 12.79
N PHE A 122 -20.73 -1.85 13.10
CA PHE A 122 -19.77 -1.28 12.14
C PHE A 122 -19.72 -2.07 10.83
N MET A 123 -19.63 -3.39 10.92
CA MET A 123 -19.58 -4.25 9.73
C MET A 123 -20.89 -4.23 8.95
N ALA A 124 -22.03 -4.12 9.64
CA ALA A 124 -23.34 -4.00 8.99
C ALA A 124 -23.54 -2.64 8.32
N ASP A 125 -23.04 -1.56 8.92
CA ASP A 125 -23.19 -0.20 8.42
C ASP A 125 -22.22 0.14 7.28
N LEU A 126 -21.03 -0.48 7.31
CA LEU A 126 -19.97 -0.19 6.33
C LEU A 126 -20.04 -1.09 5.11
N LEU A 127 -20.26 -2.41 5.29
CA LEU A 127 -19.92 -3.40 4.27
C LEU A 127 -21.11 -3.75 3.36
N ASP A 128 -20.87 -3.64 2.06
CA ASP A 128 -21.77 -4.06 0.98
C ASP A 128 -21.29 -5.36 0.34
N ALA A 129 -22.12 -5.93 -0.55
CA ALA A 129 -21.83 -7.18 -1.25
C ALA A 129 -20.55 -7.16 -2.10
N GLY A 130 -20.08 -5.97 -2.49
CA GLY A 130 -18.84 -5.78 -3.25
C GLY A 130 -17.57 -5.74 -2.40
N ASP A 131 -17.70 -5.60 -1.09
CA ASP A 131 -16.57 -5.46 -0.17
C ASP A 131 -16.00 -6.81 0.24
N GLU A 132 -14.83 -6.77 0.84
CA GLU A 132 -14.25 -7.93 1.53
C GLU A 132 -13.71 -7.53 2.89
N ALA A 133 -13.72 -8.46 3.84
CA ALA A 133 -13.17 -8.19 5.15
C ALA A 133 -12.39 -9.38 5.71
N PHE A 134 -11.42 -9.10 6.59
CA PHE A 134 -10.84 -10.06 7.50
C PHE A 134 -10.99 -9.60 8.95
N VAL A 135 -10.99 -10.56 9.87
CA VAL A 135 -11.02 -10.29 11.30
C VAL A 135 -9.83 -10.95 11.99
N GLY A 136 -9.10 -10.17 12.74
CA GLY A 136 -8.07 -10.61 13.66
C GLY A 136 -8.42 -10.26 15.10
N ALA A 137 -7.84 -11.00 16.03
CA ALA A 137 -7.83 -10.69 17.45
C ALA A 137 -6.40 -10.73 17.97
N PHE A 138 -6.11 -9.93 18.97
CA PHE A 138 -4.79 -9.89 19.57
C PHE A 138 -4.87 -9.68 21.09
N ASN A 139 -3.92 -10.29 21.75
CA ASN A 139 -3.50 -10.01 23.11
C ASN A 139 -1.96 -9.88 23.07
N HIS A 140 -1.21 -10.69 23.78
CA HIS A 140 0.25 -10.84 23.59
C HIS A 140 0.61 -11.67 22.32
N LEU A 141 -0.38 -12.26 21.63
CA LEU A 141 -0.23 -13.03 20.40
C LEU A 141 -1.31 -12.62 19.39
N PRO A 142 -0.95 -11.99 18.27
CA PRO A 142 -1.90 -11.66 17.21
C PRO A 142 -2.31 -12.91 16.42
N ARG A 143 -3.59 -12.98 16.03
CA ARG A 143 -4.16 -14.09 15.24
C ARG A 143 -5.17 -13.57 14.23
N ILE A 144 -5.10 -14.06 13.01
CA ILE A 144 -6.16 -13.87 12.02
C ILE A 144 -7.18 -14.97 12.22
N LEU A 145 -8.38 -14.61 12.64
CA LEU A 145 -9.48 -15.53 12.93
C LEU A 145 -10.29 -15.85 11.69
N VAL A 146 -10.47 -14.88 10.81
CA VAL A 146 -11.17 -15.02 9.54
C VAL A 146 -10.32 -14.37 8.45
N PRO A 147 -9.88 -15.10 7.43
CA PRO A 147 -9.19 -14.52 6.28
C PRO A 147 -10.16 -13.66 5.44
N TRP A 148 -9.65 -13.02 4.38
CA TRP A 148 -10.49 -12.28 3.44
C TRP A 148 -11.72 -13.08 3.00
N THR A 149 -12.91 -12.51 3.22
CA THR A 149 -14.21 -13.15 2.97
C THR A 149 -15.16 -12.17 2.28
N VAL A 150 -15.89 -12.67 1.27
CA VAL A 150 -16.94 -11.97 0.53
C VAL A 150 -18.18 -12.89 0.46
N PRO A 151 -19.38 -12.43 0.79
CA PRO A 151 -19.73 -11.24 1.54
C PRO A 151 -19.35 -11.37 3.02
N PRO A 152 -19.07 -10.26 3.71
CA PRO A 152 -18.55 -10.29 5.08
C PRO A 152 -19.59 -10.59 6.16
N ALA A 153 -20.65 -11.29 5.85
CA ALA A 153 -21.75 -11.56 6.77
C ALA A 153 -21.28 -12.31 8.03
N ARG A 154 -21.58 -11.74 9.21
CA ARG A 154 -21.40 -12.31 10.56
C ARG A 154 -19.93 -12.58 10.96
N LEU A 155 -19.01 -11.70 10.57
CA LEU A 155 -17.60 -11.84 10.94
C LEU A 155 -17.38 -11.68 12.45
N ALA A 156 -18.11 -10.78 13.11
CA ALA A 156 -17.97 -10.57 14.54
C ALA A 156 -18.42 -11.78 15.39
N GLY A 157 -19.31 -12.61 14.88
CA GLY A 157 -19.67 -13.90 15.51
C GLY A 157 -18.48 -14.84 15.68
N ARG A 158 -17.42 -14.68 14.87
CA ARG A 158 -16.17 -15.46 15.03
C ARG A 158 -15.35 -15.03 16.25
N LEU A 159 -15.55 -13.80 16.73
CA LEU A 159 -14.94 -13.31 17.96
C LEU A 159 -15.65 -13.84 19.24
N ALA A 160 -16.84 -14.41 19.11
CA ALA A 160 -17.63 -14.84 20.28
C ALA A 160 -16.92 -15.91 21.13
N GLY A 161 -16.08 -16.75 20.52
CA GLY A 161 -15.31 -17.79 21.20
C GLY A 161 -14.01 -17.30 21.88
N GLU A 162 -13.55 -16.10 21.54
CA GLU A 162 -12.29 -15.58 22.06
C GLU A 162 -12.46 -15.10 23.50
N ARG A 163 -11.55 -15.50 24.38
CA ARG A 163 -11.57 -15.11 25.81
C ARG A 163 -10.45 -14.12 26.08
N PRO A 164 -10.76 -12.93 26.63
CA PRO A 164 -9.76 -11.96 26.99
C PRO A 164 -8.74 -12.52 27.99
N THR A 165 -7.45 -12.38 27.67
CA THR A 165 -6.34 -12.83 28.51
C THR A 165 -5.01 -12.24 28.06
N GLY A 166 -4.07 -12.04 29.00
CA GLY A 166 -2.69 -11.63 28.74
C GLY A 166 -2.51 -10.14 28.47
N GLY A 167 -1.29 -9.78 28.03
CA GLY A 167 -0.93 -8.40 27.68
C GLY A 167 -1.46 -7.97 26.32
N THR A 168 -1.06 -6.77 25.89
CA THR A 168 -1.54 -6.11 24.68
C THR A 168 -0.37 -5.89 23.70
N ALA A 169 -0.39 -6.53 22.54
CA ALA A 169 0.63 -6.42 21.49
C ALA A 169 0.04 -5.75 20.23
N ILE A 170 -0.24 -4.44 20.30
CA ILE A 170 -0.88 -3.67 19.23
C ILE A 170 0.03 -3.62 17.99
N TYR A 171 1.31 -3.33 18.21
CA TYR A 171 2.25 -3.17 17.08
C TYR A 171 2.45 -4.49 16.35
N ASP A 172 2.59 -5.60 17.08
CA ASP A 172 2.71 -6.93 16.49
C ASP A 172 1.44 -7.34 15.74
N ALA A 173 0.26 -6.97 16.25
CA ALA A 173 -1.01 -7.24 15.56
C ALA A 173 -1.10 -6.51 14.22
N ILE A 174 -0.70 -5.24 14.18
CA ILE A 174 -0.64 -4.44 12.97
C ILE A 174 0.37 -5.05 11.97
N VAL A 175 1.57 -5.36 12.44
CA VAL A 175 2.64 -5.95 11.63
C VAL A 175 2.22 -7.29 11.05
N ALA A 176 1.69 -8.20 11.86
CA ALA A 176 1.23 -9.53 11.43
C ALA A 176 0.07 -9.45 10.41
N SER A 177 -0.71 -8.39 10.46
CA SER A 177 -1.86 -8.19 9.56
C SER A 177 -1.48 -7.51 8.24
N THR A 178 -0.35 -6.79 8.18
CA THR A 178 0.08 -6.06 6.98
C THR A 178 0.18 -6.95 5.72
N PRO A 179 0.70 -8.19 5.76
CA PRO A 179 0.74 -9.07 4.60
C PRO A 179 -0.65 -9.44 4.05
N MET A 180 -1.71 -9.36 4.86
CA MET A 180 -3.08 -9.60 4.38
C MET A 180 -3.44 -8.59 3.31
N PHE A 181 -3.08 -7.32 3.49
CA PHE A 181 -3.38 -6.26 2.52
C PHE A 181 -2.70 -6.44 1.16
N GLN A 182 -1.61 -7.18 1.09
CA GLN A 182 -0.97 -7.53 -0.18
C GLN A 182 -1.80 -8.53 -1.00
N ARG A 183 -2.72 -9.25 -0.36
CA ARG A 183 -3.60 -10.27 -0.99
C ARG A 183 -5.02 -9.77 -1.20
N ARG A 184 -5.31 -8.51 -0.89
CA ARG A 184 -6.62 -7.90 -1.08
C ARG A 184 -7.00 -7.83 -2.56
N GLN A 185 -8.30 -7.85 -2.83
CA GLN A 185 -8.83 -7.76 -4.20
C GLN A 185 -9.38 -6.35 -4.53
N ARG A 186 -9.55 -5.47 -3.54
CA ARG A 186 -10.07 -4.12 -3.74
C ARG A 186 -8.94 -3.10 -3.68
N THR A 187 -9.04 -2.05 -4.48
CA THR A 187 -8.06 -0.96 -4.51
C THR A 187 -8.05 -0.20 -3.18
N ARG A 188 -9.25 0.12 -2.67
CA ARG A 188 -9.37 0.78 -1.36
C ARG A 188 -9.17 -0.23 -0.25
N ALA A 189 -8.44 0.21 0.78
CA ALA A 189 -8.17 -0.65 1.93
C ALA A 189 -8.20 0.17 3.24
N ALA A 190 -8.74 -0.44 4.29
CA ALA A 190 -8.74 0.12 5.63
C ALA A 190 -8.39 -0.93 6.67
N MET A 191 -7.66 -0.54 7.70
CA MET A 191 -7.39 -1.32 8.91
C MET A 191 -8.01 -0.59 10.10
N ILE A 192 -8.82 -1.28 10.88
CA ILE A 192 -9.43 -0.74 12.10
C ILE A 192 -8.86 -1.50 13.29
N VAL A 193 -8.26 -0.78 14.24
CA VAL A 193 -7.71 -1.32 15.47
C VAL A 193 -8.55 -0.83 16.63
N ILE A 194 -9.08 -1.73 17.46
CA ILE A 194 -9.87 -1.39 18.65
C ILE A 194 -9.13 -1.94 19.87
N SER A 195 -8.71 -1.05 20.77
CA SER A 195 -7.96 -1.41 21.99
C SER A 195 -8.23 -0.44 23.13
N ASP A 196 -8.16 -0.95 24.35
CA ASP A 196 -8.29 -0.17 25.58
C ASP A 196 -7.00 -0.09 26.40
N GLY A 197 -5.89 -0.66 25.89
CA GLY A 197 -4.60 -0.73 26.57
C GLY A 197 -3.47 0.00 25.85
N ALA A 198 -2.38 0.25 26.58
CA ALA A 198 -1.11 0.57 25.99
C ALA A 198 -0.49 -0.69 25.37
N ASP A 199 0.38 -0.52 24.40
CA ASP A 199 1.23 -1.62 23.95
C ASP A 199 2.18 -2.03 25.08
N THR A 200 2.06 -3.28 25.52
CA THR A 200 2.82 -3.82 26.66
C THR A 200 3.57 -5.10 26.35
N ALA A 201 3.33 -5.68 25.19
CA ALA A 201 3.80 -7.03 24.87
C ALA A 201 4.31 -7.21 23.43
N SER A 202 4.39 -6.15 22.63
CA SER A 202 4.93 -6.26 21.27
C SER A 202 6.44 -6.40 21.25
N ASP A 203 6.94 -7.23 20.36
CA ASP A 203 8.34 -7.33 19.99
C ASP A 203 8.77 -6.21 19.02
N HIS A 204 7.83 -5.71 18.21
CA HIS A 204 8.06 -4.60 17.28
C HIS A 204 7.92 -3.24 17.98
N SER A 205 8.79 -2.31 17.59
CA SER A 205 8.67 -0.91 18.00
C SER A 205 7.64 -0.15 17.14
N LEU A 206 7.17 1.01 17.65
CA LEU A 206 6.33 1.94 16.91
C LEU A 206 6.94 2.34 15.55
N ALA A 207 8.26 2.58 15.49
CA ALA A 207 8.96 2.95 14.26
C ALA A 207 8.92 1.83 13.21
N GLN A 208 9.20 0.58 13.63
CA GLN A 208 9.12 -0.59 12.75
C GLN A 208 7.70 -0.80 12.22
N THR A 209 6.69 -0.66 13.09
CA THR A 209 5.29 -0.78 12.72
C THR A 209 4.89 0.25 11.65
N ARG A 210 5.29 1.51 11.82
CA ARG A 210 5.05 2.55 10.82
C ARG A 210 5.69 2.25 9.47
N ASP A 211 6.92 1.77 9.46
CA ASP A 211 7.64 1.44 8.22
C ASP A 211 7.01 0.25 7.49
N MET A 212 6.51 -0.73 8.22
CA MET A 212 5.79 -1.86 7.62
C MET A 212 4.42 -1.46 7.08
N LEU A 213 3.68 -0.60 7.80
CA LEU A 213 2.38 -0.10 7.35
C LEU A 213 2.44 0.69 6.04
N ARG A 214 3.52 1.42 5.78
CA ARG A 214 3.73 2.13 4.50
C ARG A 214 3.60 1.22 3.28
N ARG A 215 3.78 -0.10 3.43
CA ARG A 215 3.67 -1.10 2.37
C ARG A 215 2.24 -1.64 2.18
N SER A 216 1.33 -1.32 3.09
CA SER A 216 -0.05 -1.83 3.04
C SER A 216 -0.96 -1.02 2.14
N ASP A 217 -0.65 0.25 1.90
CA ASP A 217 -1.52 1.24 1.24
C ASP A 217 -2.90 1.39 1.88
N ALA A 218 -3.09 0.89 3.10
CA ALA A 218 -4.35 0.93 3.81
C ALA A 218 -4.46 2.19 4.67
N PHE A 219 -5.66 2.78 4.73
CA PHE A 219 -6.00 3.74 5.77
C PHE A 219 -6.07 3.00 7.10
N VAL A 220 -5.43 3.53 8.13
CA VAL A 220 -5.44 2.94 9.47
C VAL A 220 -6.25 3.81 10.40
N TYR A 221 -7.27 3.23 11.00
CA TYR A 221 -8.09 3.84 12.03
C TYR A 221 -7.85 3.12 13.34
N ALA A 222 -7.80 3.86 14.43
CA ALA A 222 -7.74 3.28 15.76
C ALA A 222 -8.88 3.84 16.62
N VAL A 223 -9.59 2.97 17.32
CA VAL A 223 -10.49 3.35 18.38
C VAL A 223 -9.81 3.04 19.72
N ALA A 224 -9.33 4.10 20.34
CA ALA A 224 -8.61 4.07 21.62
C ALA A 224 -9.58 4.28 22.76
N ILE A 225 -9.80 3.25 23.58
CA ILE A 225 -10.74 3.31 24.70
C ILE A 225 -9.98 3.74 25.96
N ASP A 226 -10.07 5.02 26.31
CA ASP A 226 -9.46 5.60 27.51
C ASP A 226 -10.45 5.63 28.67
N SER A 227 -10.88 4.45 29.13
CA SER A 227 -11.76 4.36 30.30
C SER A 227 -11.02 4.74 31.56
N THR A 228 -11.57 5.70 32.32
CA THR A 228 -10.97 6.28 33.53
C THR A 228 -11.01 5.35 34.75
N THR A 229 -11.54 4.14 34.65
CA THR A 229 -11.75 3.23 35.77
C THR A 229 -10.42 2.62 36.23
N GLU A 230 -9.89 3.10 37.35
CA GLU A 230 -8.88 2.51 38.26
C GLU A 230 -7.57 1.93 37.67
N ARG A 231 -7.20 2.24 36.42
CA ARG A 231 -5.98 1.71 35.83
C ARG A 231 -4.74 2.53 36.14
N ARG A 232 -3.61 1.84 36.31
CA ARG A 232 -2.30 2.51 36.37
C ARG A 232 -2.04 3.26 35.06
N VAL A 233 -1.49 4.46 35.13
CA VAL A 233 -1.17 5.30 33.96
C VAL A 233 -0.37 4.54 32.91
N SER A 234 0.52 3.62 33.31
CA SER A 234 1.38 2.81 32.42
C SER A 234 0.65 1.73 31.61
N THR A 235 -0.62 1.43 31.96
CA THR A 235 -1.42 0.41 31.24
C THR A 235 -2.59 1.02 30.45
N ARG A 236 -2.76 2.34 30.53
CA ARG A 236 -3.78 3.05 29.75
C ARG A 236 -3.35 3.13 28.28
N VAL A 237 -4.35 3.15 27.40
CA VAL A 237 -4.10 3.35 25.98
C VAL A 237 -3.25 4.60 25.73
N ASN A 238 -2.34 4.52 24.76
CA ASN A 238 -1.50 5.63 24.33
C ASN A 238 -2.02 6.21 23.00
N PRO A 239 -2.93 7.21 23.05
CA PRO A 239 -3.51 7.78 21.83
C PRO A 239 -2.48 8.44 20.91
N GLU A 240 -1.38 8.98 21.49
CA GLU A 240 -0.34 9.64 20.74
C GLU A 240 0.43 8.67 19.83
N ALA A 241 0.83 7.51 20.39
CA ALA A 241 1.45 6.45 19.62
C ALA A 241 0.52 5.94 18.50
N LEU A 242 -0.79 5.83 18.77
CA LEU A 242 -1.77 5.44 17.75
C LEU A 242 -1.93 6.52 16.67
N ARG A 243 -1.89 7.82 17.01
CA ARG A 243 -1.92 8.92 16.03
C ARG A 243 -0.69 8.92 15.12
N GLU A 244 0.48 8.54 15.65
CA GLU A 244 1.69 8.39 14.84
C GLU A 244 1.59 7.23 13.82
N ILE A 245 0.76 6.24 14.08
CA ILE A 245 0.46 5.12 13.17
C ILE A 245 -0.61 5.55 12.15
N THR A 246 -1.72 6.10 12.63
CA THR A 246 -2.91 6.36 11.81
C THR A 246 -2.72 7.55 10.87
N GLY A 247 -2.17 8.67 11.37
CA GLY A 247 -2.06 9.92 10.61
C GLY A 247 -1.32 9.82 9.27
N PRO A 248 -0.16 9.15 9.18
CA PRO A 248 0.55 8.99 7.90
C PRO A 248 -0.20 8.16 6.86
N SER A 249 -1.14 7.31 7.26
CA SER A 249 -1.96 6.49 6.37
C SER A 249 -3.14 7.26 5.76
N GLY A 250 -3.50 8.42 6.31
CA GLY A 250 -4.70 9.17 5.97
C GLY A 250 -5.88 8.93 6.90
N GLY A 251 -5.80 7.92 7.78
CA GLY A 251 -6.80 7.67 8.83
C GLY A 251 -6.61 8.53 10.08
N TYR A 252 -7.23 8.14 11.18
CA TYR A 252 -7.13 8.86 12.45
C TYR A 252 -7.36 7.94 13.65
N THR A 253 -7.01 8.46 14.84
CA THR A 253 -7.30 7.82 16.12
C THR A 253 -8.47 8.51 16.79
N GLU A 254 -9.55 7.78 16.98
CA GLU A 254 -10.70 8.19 17.78
C GLU A 254 -10.46 7.78 19.23
N VAL A 255 -10.59 8.72 20.15
CA VAL A 255 -10.44 8.45 21.59
C VAL A 255 -11.82 8.49 22.22
N VAL A 256 -12.27 7.37 22.76
CA VAL A 256 -13.54 7.25 23.47
C VAL A 256 -13.28 7.03 24.95
N ARG A 257 -14.15 7.56 25.80
CA ARG A 257 -13.99 7.47 27.26
C ARG A 257 -14.83 6.37 27.90
N SER A 258 -15.76 5.83 27.14
CA SER A 258 -16.60 4.71 27.58
C SER A 258 -16.78 3.70 26.44
N TYR A 259 -17.13 2.47 26.76
CA TYR A 259 -17.44 1.44 25.78
C TYR A 259 -18.77 1.73 25.05
N GLU A 260 -19.65 2.51 25.64
CA GLU A 260 -20.90 2.98 25.02
C GLU A 260 -20.64 3.88 23.82
N ASP A 261 -19.52 4.62 23.83
CA ASP A 261 -19.11 5.51 22.75
C ASP A 261 -18.51 4.75 21.53
N LEU A 262 -18.27 3.44 21.66
CA LEU A 262 -17.71 2.62 20.57
C LEU A 262 -18.62 2.59 19.32
N GLY A 263 -19.94 2.47 19.52
CA GLY A 263 -20.90 2.50 18.42
C GLY A 263 -20.80 3.79 17.61
N PRO A 264 -20.98 4.96 18.22
CA PRO A 264 -20.80 6.25 17.53
C PRO A 264 -19.40 6.43 16.89
N ALA A 265 -18.32 5.96 17.55
CA ALA A 265 -16.97 6.09 17.01
C ALA A 265 -16.77 5.24 15.73
N THR A 266 -17.20 3.99 15.75
CA THR A 266 -17.11 3.09 14.60
C THR A 266 -18.04 3.53 13.47
N GLN A 267 -19.22 4.08 13.78
CA GLN A 267 -20.12 4.66 12.78
C GLN A 267 -19.46 5.83 12.04
N ARG A 268 -18.80 6.76 12.73
CA ARG A 268 -18.03 7.85 12.06
C ARG A 268 -16.97 7.34 11.11
N ILE A 269 -16.27 6.25 11.46
CA ILE A 269 -15.30 5.62 10.56
C ILE A 269 -16.00 5.02 9.33
N ALA A 270 -17.14 4.38 9.51
CA ALA A 270 -17.93 3.82 8.41
C ALA A 270 -18.43 4.91 7.44
N GLU A 271 -18.98 6.00 7.99
CA GLU A 271 -19.43 7.16 7.22
C GLU A 271 -18.29 7.79 6.42
N GLU A 272 -17.12 7.94 7.04
CA GLU A 272 -15.94 8.43 6.37
C GLU A 272 -15.50 7.51 5.22
N LEU A 273 -15.38 6.22 5.47
CA LEU A 273 -15.01 5.24 4.45
C LEU A 273 -16.02 5.21 3.30
N ASN A 274 -17.30 5.44 3.56
CA ASN A 274 -18.33 5.50 2.53
C ASN A 274 -18.33 6.81 1.71
N SER A 275 -17.73 7.87 2.26
CA SER A 275 -17.73 9.23 1.68
C SER A 275 -16.40 9.65 1.06
N GLN A 276 -15.42 8.74 0.94
CA GLN A 276 -14.12 9.05 0.36
C GLN A 276 -14.21 9.36 -1.13
N TYR A 277 -13.53 10.41 -1.56
CA TYR A 277 -13.22 10.63 -2.97
C TYR A 277 -12.13 9.69 -3.43
N MET A 278 -12.20 9.27 -4.70
CA MET A 278 -11.12 8.56 -5.36
C MET A 278 -10.47 9.49 -6.37
N LEU A 279 -9.24 9.91 -6.11
CA LEU A 279 -8.43 10.69 -7.03
C LEU A 279 -7.40 9.79 -7.71
N GLY A 280 -6.95 10.18 -8.90
CA GLY A 280 -5.84 9.51 -9.57
C GLY A 280 -5.06 10.47 -10.45
N TYR A 281 -3.76 10.21 -10.58
CA TYR A 281 -2.88 10.89 -11.52
C TYR A 281 -2.00 9.87 -12.25
N ALA A 282 -1.52 10.28 -13.42
CA ALA A 282 -0.62 9.46 -14.23
C ALA A 282 0.83 9.89 -13.95
N THR A 283 1.67 8.96 -13.49
CA THR A 283 3.10 9.23 -13.31
C THR A 283 3.94 8.50 -14.36
N THR A 284 4.97 9.17 -14.87
CA THR A 284 6.00 8.61 -15.74
C THR A 284 7.29 8.29 -14.98
N ARG A 285 7.30 8.52 -13.66
CA ARG A 285 8.45 8.24 -12.81
C ARG A 285 8.73 6.74 -12.75
N ALA A 286 10.00 6.39 -12.60
CA ALA A 286 10.44 4.99 -12.57
C ALA A 286 9.77 4.22 -11.42
N GLN A 287 9.36 2.98 -11.71
CA GLN A 287 8.87 2.03 -10.71
C GLN A 287 10.07 1.26 -10.12
N ASP A 288 10.88 1.96 -9.33
CA ASP A 288 12.20 1.54 -8.83
C ASP A 288 12.18 1.04 -7.37
N GLY A 289 10.96 0.91 -6.80
CA GLY A 289 10.78 0.51 -5.41
C GLY A 289 11.08 1.61 -4.39
N SER A 290 11.40 2.84 -4.84
CA SER A 290 11.63 3.97 -3.92
C SER A 290 10.32 4.50 -3.34
N TRP A 291 10.42 5.15 -2.18
CA TRP A 291 9.30 5.86 -1.58
C TRP A 291 9.03 7.16 -2.33
N ARG A 292 7.78 7.40 -2.71
CA ARG A 292 7.28 8.63 -3.30
C ARG A 292 6.34 9.31 -2.32
N THR A 293 6.56 10.59 -2.07
CA THR A 293 5.66 11.36 -1.21
C THR A 293 4.43 11.83 -1.98
N ILE A 294 3.28 11.76 -1.33
CA ILE A 294 2.01 12.28 -1.86
C ILE A 294 1.51 13.36 -0.90
N ARG A 295 1.02 14.45 -1.47
CA ARG A 295 0.24 15.45 -0.76
C ARG A 295 -0.97 15.84 -1.59
N VAL A 296 -2.14 15.74 -0.98
CA VAL A 296 -3.39 16.23 -1.55
C VAL A 296 -3.82 17.48 -0.80
N ARG A 297 -4.29 18.45 -1.52
CA ARG A 297 -4.90 19.70 -0.98
C ARG A 297 -6.27 19.91 -1.59
N VAL A 298 -7.12 20.64 -0.88
CA VAL A 298 -8.33 21.23 -1.41
C VAL A 298 -8.07 22.74 -1.55
N LYS A 299 -8.50 23.33 -2.66
CA LYS A 299 -8.29 24.76 -2.93
C LYS A 299 -8.99 25.65 -1.91
N ASN A 300 -10.12 25.20 -1.37
CA ASN A 300 -10.75 25.86 -0.24
C ASN A 300 -9.94 25.60 1.04
N HIS A 301 -9.34 26.64 1.59
CA HIS A 301 -8.47 26.56 2.78
C HIS A 301 -9.20 26.24 4.09
N ASP A 302 -10.54 26.32 4.12
CA ASP A 302 -11.36 25.91 5.26
C ASP A 302 -11.54 24.39 5.34
N TYR A 303 -11.07 23.66 4.31
CA TYR A 303 -11.19 22.22 4.21
C TYR A 303 -9.83 21.53 4.38
N ILE A 304 -9.87 20.37 5.00
CA ILE A 304 -8.69 19.52 5.28
C ILE A 304 -8.82 18.23 4.48
N ALA A 305 -7.88 18.00 3.55
CA ALA A 305 -7.76 16.72 2.84
C ALA A 305 -6.87 15.78 3.63
N ARG A 306 -7.36 14.56 3.90
CA ARG A 306 -6.58 13.46 4.47
C ARG A 306 -6.42 12.37 3.43
N ALA A 307 -5.17 11.98 3.17
CA ALA A 307 -4.78 10.92 2.27
C ALA A 307 -3.48 10.27 2.78
N ARG A 308 -3.11 9.13 2.24
CA ARG A 308 -1.79 8.54 2.52
C ARG A 308 -0.69 9.53 2.12
N ARG A 309 0.38 9.59 2.92
CA ARG A 309 1.50 10.52 2.68
C ARG A 309 2.48 10.07 1.62
N GLY A 310 2.27 8.91 1.00
CA GLY A 310 3.14 8.39 -0.05
C GLY A 310 2.87 6.93 -0.35
N TYR A 311 3.69 6.37 -1.22
CA TYR A 311 3.65 4.97 -1.63
C TYR A 311 5.04 4.50 -2.08
N TYR A 312 5.25 3.19 -2.14
CA TYR A 312 6.43 2.60 -2.77
C TYR A 312 6.17 2.39 -4.26
N ALA A 313 7.02 2.97 -5.11
CA ALA A 313 6.94 2.86 -6.56
C ALA A 313 7.35 1.45 -7.02
N THR A 314 6.52 0.44 -6.70
CA THR A 314 6.79 -0.95 -7.07
C THR A 314 6.27 -1.25 -8.47
N PRO A 315 6.99 -2.07 -9.27
CA PRO A 315 6.48 -2.53 -10.54
C PRO A 315 5.09 -3.17 -10.41
N PRO A 316 4.20 -3.03 -11.42
CA PRO A 316 2.92 -3.73 -11.41
C PRO A 316 3.16 -5.23 -11.24
N ARG A 317 2.33 -5.88 -10.42
CA ARG A 317 2.39 -7.33 -10.24
C ARG A 317 2.07 -8.01 -11.57
N SER A 318 3.01 -8.81 -12.05
CA SER A 318 2.85 -9.64 -13.24
C SER A 318 1.83 -10.75 -13.01
#